data_1ddd1bf73727413e573f6feeb82b3363
#
_entry.id   1ddd1bf73727413e573f6feeb82b3363
#
_cell.length_a   1.000
_cell.length_b   1.000
_cell.length_c   1.000
_cell.angle_alpha   90.00
_cell.angle_beta   90.00
_cell.angle_gamma   90.00
#
_symmetry.space_group_name_H-M   'P 1'
#
loop_
_entity.id
_entity.type
_entity.pdbx_description
1 polymer ?
#
loop_
_entity_poly.entity_id
_entity_poly.type
_entity_poly.pdbx_seq_one_letter_code
_entity_poly.pdbx_strand_id
1 'polypeptide(L)'
;MKSIPLNFQEHKYAFVIFNFLERKIVDLYPSRKKYHVLDDLIRIPQSERDQVSYIVIDMWETYKTLAKSLFKNARIAVDSFHVIKHLNDAIIKIRLKTMRKYDSRTDKLVDNHIFYYMMKKFHYFFTK
;
A
#
# COMPACT_ATOMS: atom_id res chain seq x y z
N MET A 1 8.95 31.54 6.30
CA MET A 1 9.01 30.26 5.57
C MET A 1 10.47 29.82 5.55
N LYS A 2 10.87 28.87 6.41
CA LYS A 2 12.23 28.34 6.39
C LYS A 2 12.29 27.24 5.31
N SER A 3 13.05 27.48 4.26
CA SER A 3 13.42 26.44 3.29
C SER A 3 14.27 25.40 3.99
N ILE A 4 13.72 24.23 4.29
CA ILE A 4 14.49 23.08 4.75
C ILE A 4 15.20 22.53 3.52
N PRO A 5 16.54 22.42 3.51
CA PRO A 5 17.23 21.73 2.43
C PRO A 5 16.85 20.26 2.48
N LEU A 6 16.03 19.84 1.54
CA LEU A 6 15.62 18.43 1.36
C LEU A 6 16.82 17.65 0.82
N ASN A 7 17.62 17.09 1.73
CA ASN A 7 18.69 16.18 1.33
C ASN A 7 18.12 14.78 1.06
N PHE A 8 17.62 14.57 -0.14
CA PHE A 8 17.06 13.28 -0.59
C PHE A 8 18.12 12.17 -0.79
N GLN A 9 19.39 12.48 -0.65
CA GLN A 9 20.47 11.51 -0.93
C GLN A 9 20.57 10.38 0.10
N GLU A 10 20.08 10.58 1.33
CA GLU A 10 20.17 9.56 2.39
C GLU A 10 18.97 8.60 2.47
N HIS A 11 17.82 8.94 1.87
CA HIS A 11 16.59 8.16 2.01
C HIS A 11 15.95 7.85 0.66
N LYS A 12 15.79 6.57 0.38
CA LYS A 12 15.15 6.06 -0.86
C LYS A 12 13.68 6.46 -1.00
N TYR A 13 13.01 6.80 0.09
CA TYR A 13 11.56 7.07 0.14
C TYR A 13 11.27 8.26 1.02
N ALA A 14 10.32 9.10 0.59
CA ALA A 14 9.76 10.20 1.38
C ALA A 14 8.41 9.81 1.99
N PHE A 15 8.03 10.49 3.07
CA PHE A 15 6.69 10.44 3.64
C PHE A 15 5.94 11.72 3.24
N VAL A 16 4.74 11.55 2.70
CA VAL A 16 3.93 12.64 2.15
C VAL A 16 2.59 12.69 2.89
N ILE A 17 2.19 13.88 3.33
CA ILE A 17 0.84 14.16 3.80
C ILE A 17 0.08 14.85 2.67
N PHE A 18 -1.06 14.26 2.29
CA PHE A 18 -1.90 14.74 1.21
C PHE A 18 -3.31 15.04 1.73
N ASN A 19 -3.83 16.23 1.44
CA ASN A 19 -5.22 16.59 1.72
C ASN A 19 -6.09 16.22 0.51
N PHE A 20 -6.94 15.21 0.70
CA PHE A 20 -7.82 14.71 -0.36
C PHE A 20 -8.93 15.69 -0.74
N LEU A 21 -9.42 16.50 0.20
CA LEU A 21 -10.49 17.48 -0.04
C LEU A 21 -9.98 18.64 -0.89
N GLU A 22 -8.81 19.16 -0.55
CA GLU A 22 -8.20 20.28 -1.26
C GLU A 22 -7.29 19.85 -2.41
N ARG A 23 -7.06 18.53 -2.58
CA ARG A 23 -6.21 17.92 -3.61
C ARG A 23 -4.80 18.50 -3.65
N LYS A 24 -4.23 18.75 -2.47
CA LYS A 24 -2.88 19.31 -2.37
C LYS A 24 -2.00 18.55 -1.38
N ILE A 25 -0.69 18.63 -1.59
CA ILE A 25 0.30 18.17 -0.63
C ILE A 25 0.31 19.16 0.53
N VAL A 26 0.10 18.66 1.75
CA VAL A 26 0.17 19.45 2.98
C VAL A 26 1.62 19.55 3.43
N ASP A 27 2.34 18.42 3.41
CA ASP A 27 3.73 18.37 3.83
C ASP A 27 4.48 17.19 3.20
N LEU A 28 5.82 17.29 3.19
CA LEU A 28 6.73 16.31 2.62
C LEU A 28 7.94 16.13 3.53
N TYR A 29 8.16 14.92 4.01
CA TYR A 29 9.27 14.57 4.88
C TYR A 29 10.25 13.61 4.20
N PRO A 30 11.56 13.81 4.36
CA PRO A 30 12.59 13.05 3.63
C PRO A 30 12.75 11.60 4.08
N SER A 31 12.05 11.17 5.14
CA SER A 31 12.16 9.82 5.68
C SER A 31 10.79 9.24 6.03
N ARG A 32 10.62 7.94 5.81
CA ARG A 32 9.43 7.18 6.26
C ARG A 32 9.71 6.29 7.48
N LYS A 33 10.88 6.40 8.11
CA LYS A 33 11.18 5.64 9.34
C LYS A 33 10.26 6.10 10.46
N LYS A 34 9.74 5.12 11.24
CA LYS A 34 8.71 5.33 12.27
C LYS A 34 9.02 6.51 13.21
N TYR A 35 10.23 6.59 13.71
CA TYR A 35 10.61 7.62 14.68
C TYR A 35 10.70 9.01 14.04
N HIS A 36 11.19 9.14 12.80
CA HIS A 36 11.20 10.41 12.08
C HIS A 36 9.77 10.91 11.82
N VAL A 37 8.90 10.02 11.29
CA VAL A 37 7.50 10.35 11.04
C VAL A 37 6.77 10.72 12.33
N LEU A 38 7.06 10.03 13.44
CA LEU A 38 6.50 10.36 14.76
C LEU A 38 6.92 11.77 15.20
N ASP A 39 8.21 12.09 15.13
CA ASP A 39 8.75 13.39 15.53
C ASP A 39 8.15 14.53 14.69
N ASP A 40 7.97 14.31 13.40
CA ASP A 40 7.37 15.29 12.50
C ASP A 40 5.87 15.48 12.79
N LEU A 41 5.11 14.40 12.96
CA LEU A 41 3.68 14.45 13.25
C LEU A 41 3.35 15.02 14.63
N ILE A 42 4.20 14.83 15.63
CA ILE A 42 4.04 15.42 16.97
C ILE A 42 4.14 16.96 16.94
N ARG A 43 4.90 17.51 16.00
CA ARG A 43 5.03 18.98 15.84
C ARG A 43 3.73 19.65 15.39
N ILE A 44 2.81 18.88 14.80
CA ILE A 44 1.46 19.38 14.48
C ILE A 44 0.71 19.59 15.80
N PRO A 45 0.16 20.77 16.06
CA PRO A 45 -0.58 21.04 17.28
C PRO A 45 -1.71 20.02 17.52
N GLN A 46 -1.93 19.65 18.78
CA GLN A 46 -2.99 18.70 19.14
C GLN A 46 -4.36 19.15 18.64
N SER A 47 -4.65 20.46 18.74
CA SER A 47 -5.91 21.05 18.26
C SER A 47 -6.17 20.86 16.77
N GLU A 48 -5.12 20.84 15.96
CA GLU A 48 -5.21 20.54 14.52
C GLU A 48 -5.37 19.04 14.27
N ARG A 49 -4.62 18.21 15.01
CA ARG A 49 -4.74 16.74 14.90
C ARG A 49 -6.13 16.25 15.30
N ASP A 50 -6.76 16.88 16.28
CA ASP A 50 -8.11 16.54 16.77
C ASP A 50 -9.21 16.89 15.77
N GLN A 51 -8.95 17.79 14.80
CA GLN A 51 -9.89 18.15 13.73
C GLN A 51 -9.88 17.15 12.57
N VAL A 52 -8.88 16.25 12.51
CA VAL A 52 -8.78 15.25 11.45
C VAL A 52 -9.84 14.16 11.65
N SER A 53 -10.80 14.08 10.73
CA SER A 53 -11.89 13.10 10.79
C SER A 53 -11.54 11.76 10.15
N TYR A 54 -10.71 11.75 9.12
CA TYR A 54 -10.34 10.55 8.37
C TYR A 54 -8.85 10.58 8.01
N ILE A 55 -8.20 9.42 8.12
CA ILE A 55 -6.84 9.19 7.66
C ILE A 55 -6.86 7.97 6.75
N VAL A 56 -6.39 8.13 5.51
CA VAL A 56 -6.19 7.04 4.57
C VAL A 56 -4.71 6.67 4.57
N ILE A 57 -4.42 5.41 4.80
CA ILE A 57 -3.04 4.88 4.82
C ILE A 57 -2.90 3.72 3.85
N ASP A 58 -1.67 3.42 3.46
CA ASP A 58 -1.35 2.12 2.87
C ASP A 58 -1.47 0.99 3.93
N MET A 59 -1.27 -0.25 3.53
CA MET A 59 -1.39 -1.41 4.44
C MET A 59 -0.22 -1.53 5.44
N TRP A 60 0.63 -0.51 5.59
CA TRP A 60 1.77 -0.60 6.50
C TRP A 60 1.35 -0.37 7.97
N GLU A 61 1.50 -1.42 8.78
CA GLU A 61 1.06 -1.44 10.19
C GLU A 61 1.68 -0.33 11.04
N THR A 62 2.90 0.11 10.68
CA THR A 62 3.57 1.24 11.35
C THR A 62 2.75 2.53 11.27
N TYR A 63 2.22 2.86 10.08
CA TYR A 63 1.41 4.07 9.91
C TYR A 63 0.07 3.98 10.62
N LYS A 64 -0.52 2.80 10.63
CA LYS A 64 -1.76 2.56 11.37
C LYS A 64 -1.58 2.77 12.87
N THR A 65 -0.47 2.28 13.43
CA THR A 65 -0.14 2.47 14.85
C THR A 65 0.09 3.95 15.17
N LEU A 66 0.86 4.66 14.34
CA LEU A 66 1.10 6.10 14.51
C LEU A 66 -0.19 6.92 14.39
N ALA A 67 -1.00 6.64 13.37
CA ALA A 67 -2.27 7.33 13.18
C ALA A 67 -3.19 7.16 14.40
N LYS A 68 -3.33 5.92 14.92
CA LYS A 68 -4.14 5.65 16.12
C LYS A 68 -3.63 6.38 17.37
N SER A 69 -2.31 6.49 17.54
CA SER A 69 -1.74 7.13 18.72
C SER A 69 -1.83 8.64 18.69
N LEU A 70 -1.73 9.26 17.52
CA LEU A 70 -1.62 10.71 17.38
C LEU A 70 -2.94 11.41 16.99
N PHE A 71 -3.84 10.72 16.30
CA PHE A 71 -5.11 11.28 15.80
C PHE A 71 -6.28 10.53 16.40
N LYS A 72 -6.59 10.84 17.66
CA LYS A 72 -7.57 10.10 18.47
C LYS A 72 -9.00 10.14 17.91
N ASN A 73 -9.36 11.23 17.23
CA ASN A 73 -10.70 11.44 16.66
C ASN A 73 -10.83 10.92 15.23
N ALA A 74 -9.70 10.56 14.58
CA ALA A 74 -9.71 10.16 13.19
C ALA A 74 -10.13 8.69 13.00
N ARG A 75 -10.99 8.45 12.01
CA ARG A 75 -11.27 7.11 11.49
C ARG A 75 -10.17 6.73 10.49
N ILE A 76 -9.58 5.55 10.68
CA ILE A 76 -8.50 5.08 9.82
C ILE A 76 -9.08 4.16 8.75
N ALA A 77 -8.86 4.51 7.50
CA ALA A 77 -9.18 3.71 6.33
C ALA A 77 -7.90 3.22 5.65
N VAL A 78 -7.97 2.06 5.02
CA VAL A 78 -6.88 1.53 4.20
C VAL A 78 -7.16 1.87 2.74
N ASP A 79 -6.13 2.26 2.01
CA ASP A 79 -6.23 2.54 0.59
C ASP A 79 -6.69 1.28 -0.18
N SER A 80 -7.82 1.40 -0.86
CA SER A 80 -8.43 0.31 -1.62
C SER A 80 -7.53 -0.23 -2.74
N PHE A 81 -6.71 0.63 -3.35
CA PHE A 81 -5.76 0.20 -4.39
C PHE A 81 -4.77 -0.85 -3.84
N HIS A 82 -4.22 -0.61 -2.65
CA HIS A 82 -3.31 -1.55 -2.01
C HIS A 82 -3.99 -2.87 -1.64
N VAL A 83 -5.24 -2.82 -1.17
CA VAL A 83 -6.04 -4.02 -0.87
C VAL A 83 -6.26 -4.85 -2.15
N ILE A 84 -6.72 -4.21 -3.23
CA ILE A 84 -6.97 -4.87 -4.51
C ILE A 84 -5.69 -5.45 -5.09
N LYS A 85 -4.57 -4.70 -5.03
CA LYS A 85 -3.26 -5.19 -5.48
C LYS A 85 -2.85 -6.45 -4.74
N HIS A 86 -2.93 -6.48 -3.41
CA HIS A 86 -2.60 -7.67 -2.62
C HIS A 86 -3.51 -8.86 -2.93
N LEU A 87 -4.81 -8.60 -3.16
CA LEU A 87 -5.75 -9.64 -3.57
C LEU A 87 -5.36 -10.24 -4.93
N ASN A 88 -5.07 -9.38 -5.91
CA ASN A 88 -4.62 -9.82 -7.24
C ASN A 88 -3.31 -10.62 -7.17
N ASP A 89 -2.33 -10.16 -6.38
CA ASP A 89 -1.07 -10.88 -6.17
C ASP A 89 -1.30 -12.27 -5.54
N ALA A 90 -2.23 -12.38 -4.59
CA ALA A 90 -2.60 -13.65 -3.98
C ALA A 90 -3.26 -14.60 -5.00
N ILE A 91 -4.20 -14.10 -5.80
CA ILE A 91 -4.86 -14.87 -6.87
C ILE A 91 -3.82 -15.36 -7.89
N ILE A 92 -2.91 -14.50 -8.33
CA ILE A 92 -1.83 -14.87 -9.24
C ILE A 92 -0.95 -15.96 -8.64
N LYS A 93 -0.57 -15.88 -7.37
CA LYS A 93 0.22 -16.91 -6.68
C LYS A 93 -0.51 -18.25 -6.63
N ILE A 94 -1.81 -18.26 -6.31
CA ILE A 94 -2.64 -19.47 -6.29
C ILE A 94 -2.69 -20.07 -7.70
N ARG A 95 -2.96 -19.25 -8.71
CA ARG A 95 -2.99 -19.66 -10.11
C ARG A 95 -1.68 -20.35 -10.54
N LEU A 96 -0.55 -19.69 -10.29
CA LEU A 96 0.77 -20.23 -10.64
C LEU A 96 1.07 -21.54 -9.90
N LYS A 97 0.71 -21.63 -8.62
CA LYS A 97 0.87 -22.86 -7.84
C LYS A 97 0.03 -24.01 -8.42
N THR A 98 -1.20 -23.71 -8.84
CA THR A 98 -2.10 -24.69 -9.46
C THR A 98 -1.58 -25.11 -10.84
N MET A 99 -1.16 -24.15 -11.67
CA MET A 99 -0.59 -24.46 -12.99
C MET A 99 0.63 -25.38 -12.93
N ARG A 100 1.51 -25.18 -11.91
CA ARG A 100 2.70 -26.04 -11.72
C ARG A 100 2.34 -27.50 -11.43
N LYS A 101 1.17 -27.77 -10.84
CA LYS A 101 0.68 -29.14 -10.59
C LYS A 101 0.23 -29.81 -11.88
N TYR A 102 -0.20 -29.04 -12.89
CA TYR A 102 -0.72 -29.53 -14.17
C TYR A 102 0.20 -29.18 -15.33
N ASP A 103 1.52 -29.06 -15.06
CA ASP A 103 2.52 -28.81 -16.12
C ASP A 103 2.51 -29.98 -17.09
N SER A 104 2.28 -29.67 -18.37
CA SER A 104 2.13 -30.62 -19.45
C SER A 104 3.34 -31.54 -19.70
N ARG A 105 4.48 -31.22 -19.07
CA ARG A 105 5.71 -32.03 -19.20
C ARG A 105 5.71 -33.27 -18.33
N THR A 106 4.88 -33.30 -17.30
CA THR A 106 4.89 -34.40 -16.31
C THR A 106 3.69 -35.32 -16.39
N ASP A 107 2.62 -34.93 -17.10
CA ASP A 107 1.36 -35.70 -17.10
C ASP A 107 0.77 -35.82 -18.51
N LYS A 108 0.58 -37.07 -18.98
CA LYS A 108 0.12 -37.41 -20.33
C LYS A 108 -1.39 -37.34 -20.51
N LEU A 109 -2.16 -36.89 -19.54
CA LEU A 109 -3.62 -36.82 -19.60
C LEU A 109 -4.08 -35.54 -20.32
N VAL A 110 -4.89 -35.71 -21.37
CA VAL A 110 -5.45 -34.64 -22.22
C VAL A 110 -6.18 -33.58 -21.41
N ASP A 111 -6.87 -33.96 -20.33
CA ASP A 111 -7.62 -33.05 -19.47
C ASP A 111 -6.73 -32.04 -18.73
N ASN A 112 -5.51 -32.43 -18.38
CA ASN A 112 -4.54 -31.55 -17.72
C ASN A 112 -4.04 -30.44 -18.66
N HIS A 113 -3.94 -30.70 -19.97
CA HIS A 113 -3.60 -29.70 -20.97
C HIS A 113 -4.67 -28.61 -21.09
N ILE A 114 -5.96 -28.99 -21.15
CA ILE A 114 -7.07 -28.04 -21.24
C ILE A 114 -7.09 -27.16 -20.01
N PHE A 115 -6.95 -27.75 -18.82
CA PHE A 115 -6.94 -26.98 -17.56
C PHE A 115 -5.75 -26.02 -17.48
N TYR A 116 -4.56 -26.44 -17.89
CA TYR A 116 -3.37 -25.58 -17.98
C TYR A 116 -3.60 -24.39 -18.91
N TYR A 117 -4.16 -24.61 -20.10
CA TYR A 117 -4.50 -23.56 -21.07
C TYR A 117 -5.54 -22.59 -20.55
N MET A 118 -6.60 -23.08 -19.90
CA MET A 118 -7.61 -22.24 -19.27
C MET A 118 -6.97 -21.34 -18.21
N MET A 119 -6.17 -21.90 -17.32
CA MET A 119 -5.51 -21.14 -16.26
C MET A 119 -4.48 -20.13 -16.81
N LYS A 120 -3.87 -20.41 -17.96
CA LYS A 120 -3.00 -19.47 -18.67
C LYS A 120 -3.78 -18.28 -19.24
N LYS A 121 -4.96 -18.51 -19.83
CA LYS A 121 -5.84 -17.46 -20.34
C LYS A 121 -6.43 -16.57 -19.26
N PHE A 122 -6.70 -17.07 -18.06
CA PHE A 122 -7.21 -16.28 -16.93
C PHE A 122 -6.26 -15.15 -16.50
N HIS A 123 -5.01 -15.16 -16.89
CA HIS A 123 -4.09 -14.05 -16.67
C HIS A 123 -4.63 -12.72 -17.25
N TYR A 124 -5.27 -12.75 -18.42
CA TYR A 124 -5.77 -11.54 -19.08
C TYR A 124 -6.95 -10.87 -18.35
N PHE A 125 -7.67 -11.57 -17.48
CA PHE A 125 -8.76 -11.00 -16.70
C PHE A 125 -8.32 -10.19 -15.48
N PHE A 126 -7.09 -10.39 -14.99
CA PHE A 126 -6.56 -9.78 -13.78
C PHE A 126 -5.45 -8.74 -14.02
N THR A 127 -5.07 -8.50 -15.27
CA THR A 127 -3.95 -7.60 -15.64
C THR A 127 -4.39 -6.33 -16.37
N LYS A 128 -5.70 -6.08 -16.46
CA LYS A 128 -6.23 -4.81 -16.98
C LYS A 128 -6.55 -3.82 -15.88
#